data_253f28c1f0512ae7c3ef9371614ba9e1
#
_entry.id   253f28c1f0512ae7c3ef9371614ba9e1
#
_cell.length_a   1.000
_cell.length_b   1.000
_cell.length_c   1.000
_cell.angle_alpha   90.00
_cell.angle_beta   90.00
_cell.angle_gamma   90.00
#
_symmetry.space_group_name_H-M   'P 1'
#
loop_
_entity.id
_entity.type
_entity.pdbx_description
1 polymer ?
#
loop_
_entity_poly.entity_id
_entity_poly.type
_entity_poly.pdbx_seq_one_letter_code
_entity_poly.pdbx_strand_id
1 'polypeptide(L)'
;MVLYRNFPGAGGVVHTHSTCAAAWAQAARSVPLYGTTHADSMNVPIPCTEFMADERIDGDYEIETGNQIVDTFAARHLNPDEIKMVLVAGHGPFTWGGSGAEALDNAELLEELCRMAYLTEMLHPGAPGLKASLVRRHYLRKHGAGAYYGQKTGPEG
;
A
#
# COMPACT_ATOMS: atom_id res chain seq x y z
N MET A 1 10.71 -13.08 -5.57
CA MET A 1 10.19 -14.46 -5.34
C MET A 1 9.49 -14.63 -4.00
N VAL A 2 9.90 -13.91 -2.92
CA VAL A 2 9.32 -14.06 -1.56
C VAL A 2 7.84 -13.71 -1.52
N LEU A 3 7.43 -12.56 -2.08
CA LEU A 3 6.03 -12.11 -2.05
C LEU A 3 5.08 -13.10 -2.74
N TYR A 4 5.45 -13.63 -3.91
CA TYR A 4 4.63 -14.65 -4.61
C TYR A 4 4.38 -15.93 -3.81
N ARG A 5 5.29 -16.26 -2.88
CA ARG A 5 5.15 -17.46 -2.03
C ARG A 5 4.28 -17.22 -0.80
N ASN A 6 4.26 -15.98 -0.31
CA ASN A 6 3.63 -15.65 0.97
C ASN A 6 2.32 -14.87 0.80
N PHE A 7 2.07 -14.27 -0.37
CA PHE A 7 0.87 -13.51 -0.70
C PHE A 7 0.11 -14.22 -1.82
N PRO A 8 -0.86 -15.09 -1.51
CA PRO A 8 -1.52 -15.95 -2.51
C PRO A 8 -2.21 -15.19 -3.64
N GLY A 9 -2.71 -13.97 -3.37
CA GLY A 9 -3.33 -13.10 -4.36
C GLY A 9 -2.35 -12.35 -5.27
N ALA A 10 -1.02 -12.49 -5.08
CA ALA A 10 -0.02 -11.79 -5.88
C ALA A 10 0.30 -12.54 -7.18
N GLY A 11 -0.32 -12.14 -8.28
CA GLY A 11 0.01 -12.58 -9.65
C GLY A 11 0.98 -11.63 -10.37
N GLY A 12 1.16 -10.41 -9.87
CA GLY A 12 2.13 -9.41 -10.31
C GLY A 12 2.68 -8.62 -9.14
N VAL A 13 3.96 -8.24 -9.21
CA VAL A 13 4.62 -7.36 -8.21
C VAL A 13 5.35 -6.26 -8.97
N VAL A 14 5.19 -5.02 -8.50
CA VAL A 14 5.90 -3.84 -9.01
C VAL A 14 6.69 -3.20 -7.89
N HIS A 15 7.94 -2.87 -8.17
CA HIS A 15 8.79 -2.04 -7.33
C HIS A 15 9.24 -0.83 -8.15
N THR A 16 9.18 0.34 -7.53
CA THR A 16 9.60 1.60 -8.16
C THR A 16 10.38 2.45 -7.15
N HIS A 17 10.95 3.55 -7.65
CA HIS A 17 11.45 4.64 -6.81
C HIS A 17 10.70 5.92 -7.17
N SER A 18 9.37 5.85 -7.28
CA SER A 18 8.54 7.00 -7.57
C SER A 18 8.68 8.06 -6.46
N THR A 19 8.63 9.32 -6.85
CA THR A 19 9.18 10.42 -6.05
C THR A 19 8.54 10.56 -4.68
N CYS A 20 7.21 10.60 -4.60
CA CYS A 20 6.51 10.84 -3.34
C CYS A 20 6.54 9.59 -2.46
N ALA A 21 6.29 8.41 -3.03
CA ALA A 21 6.34 7.16 -2.28
C ALA A 21 7.75 6.86 -1.75
N ALA A 22 8.80 7.10 -2.55
CA ALA A 22 10.18 6.98 -2.08
C ALA A 22 10.50 7.99 -0.97
N ALA A 23 10.00 9.23 -1.04
CA ALA A 23 10.20 10.22 0.01
C ALA A 23 9.58 9.79 1.35
N TRP A 24 8.36 9.21 1.33
CA TRP A 24 7.74 8.65 2.52
C TRP A 24 8.52 7.43 3.06
N ALA A 25 9.00 6.55 2.17
CA ALA A 25 9.85 5.42 2.55
C ALA A 25 11.15 5.88 3.21
N GLN A 26 11.83 6.90 2.65
CA GLN A 26 13.05 7.49 3.22
C GLN A 26 12.79 8.12 4.60
N ALA A 27 11.60 8.69 4.81
CA ALA A 27 11.17 9.21 6.10
C ALA A 27 10.77 8.11 7.10
N ALA A 28 10.78 6.82 6.69
CA ALA A 28 10.33 5.66 7.47
C ALA A 28 8.94 5.86 8.08
N ARG A 29 8.02 6.47 7.31
CA ARG A 29 6.67 6.82 7.78
C ARG A 29 5.60 6.12 6.99
N SER A 30 4.63 5.53 7.68
CA SER A 30 3.36 5.10 7.06
C SER A 30 2.59 6.32 6.55
N VAL A 31 1.87 6.16 5.42
CA VAL A 31 1.08 7.26 4.83
C VAL A 31 -0.29 7.31 5.50
N PRO A 32 -0.65 8.40 6.19
CA PRO A 32 -1.92 8.51 6.88
C PRO A 32 -3.11 8.49 5.91
N LEU A 33 -4.23 7.94 6.37
CA LEU A 33 -5.47 7.93 5.61
C LEU A 33 -6.21 9.26 5.81
N TYR A 34 -5.97 10.23 4.92
CA TYR A 34 -6.55 11.57 5.00
C TYR A 34 -7.82 11.73 4.17
N GLY A 35 -7.93 11.05 3.04
CA GLY A 35 -8.97 11.33 2.06
C GLY A 35 -9.74 10.09 1.59
N THR A 36 -10.86 10.36 0.94
CA THR A 36 -11.77 9.31 0.43
C THR A 36 -11.17 8.53 -0.73
N THR A 37 -10.25 9.10 -1.51
CA THR A 37 -9.50 8.38 -2.56
C THR A 37 -8.71 7.23 -1.96
N HIS A 38 -8.03 7.46 -0.83
CA HIS A 38 -7.34 6.42 -0.07
C HIS A 38 -8.36 5.40 0.48
N ALA A 39 -9.44 5.88 1.11
CA ALA A 39 -10.48 5.02 1.70
C ALA A 39 -11.23 4.16 0.69
N ASP A 40 -11.27 4.54 -0.59
CA ASP A 40 -11.84 3.72 -1.66
C ASP A 40 -11.00 2.47 -1.97
N SER A 41 -9.71 2.49 -1.64
CA SER A 41 -8.78 1.41 -1.94
C SER A 41 -8.44 0.57 -0.72
N MET A 42 -8.30 1.20 0.45
CA MET A 42 -8.00 0.50 1.70
C MET A 42 -8.52 1.29 2.90
N ASN A 43 -8.73 0.60 4.01
CA ASN A 43 -9.32 1.14 5.24
C ASN A 43 -8.29 1.40 6.35
N VAL A 44 -7.02 1.31 6.04
CA VAL A 44 -5.88 1.54 6.95
C VAL A 44 -4.86 2.47 6.31
N PRO A 45 -3.96 3.11 7.08
CA PRO A 45 -2.79 3.80 6.52
C PRO A 45 -1.94 2.87 5.65
N ILE A 46 -1.29 3.41 4.60
CA ILE A 46 -0.32 2.62 3.82
C ILE A 46 0.86 2.29 4.74
N PRO A 47 1.17 1.00 4.94
CA PRO A 47 2.22 0.62 5.87
C PRO A 47 3.61 1.00 5.33
N CYS A 48 4.50 1.40 6.24
CA CYS A 48 5.93 1.46 6.02
C CYS A 48 6.59 0.45 6.96
N THR A 49 7.58 -0.30 6.47
CA THR A 49 8.35 -1.22 7.32
C THR A 49 9.21 -0.44 8.32
N GLU A 50 9.78 -1.12 9.30
CA GLU A 50 10.93 -0.60 10.03
C GLU A 50 12.17 -0.58 9.13
N PHE A 51 13.27 0.06 9.55
CA PHE A 51 14.56 -0.10 8.87
C PHE A 51 15.04 -1.54 8.97
N MET A 52 15.69 -2.02 7.91
CA MET A 52 16.27 -3.36 7.88
C MET A 52 17.45 -3.44 8.86
N ALA A 53 17.55 -4.52 9.61
CA ALA A 53 18.70 -4.78 10.47
C ALA A 53 19.97 -5.07 9.65
N ASP A 54 21.14 -4.66 10.17
CA ASP A 54 22.41 -4.73 9.45
C ASP A 54 22.71 -6.17 9.00
N GLU A 55 22.42 -7.17 9.82
CA GLU A 55 22.63 -8.59 9.51
C GLU A 55 21.83 -9.07 8.29
N ARG A 56 20.67 -8.47 8.03
CA ARG A 56 19.86 -8.75 6.85
C ARG A 56 20.38 -8.01 5.61
N ILE A 57 20.92 -6.80 5.80
CA ILE A 57 21.51 -6.00 4.72
C ILE A 57 22.76 -6.68 4.16
N ASP A 58 23.58 -7.26 5.03
CA ASP A 58 24.80 -7.99 4.66
C ASP A 58 24.54 -9.37 4.04
N GLY A 59 23.28 -9.85 4.08
CA GLY A 59 22.83 -11.12 3.52
C GLY A 59 22.39 -11.04 2.06
N ASP A 60 21.38 -11.84 1.70
CA ASP A 60 20.70 -11.74 0.38
C ASP A 60 19.68 -10.62 0.44
N TYR A 61 20.13 -9.40 0.17
CA TYR A 61 19.37 -8.16 0.33
C TYR A 61 17.99 -8.18 -0.36
N GLU A 62 17.90 -8.71 -1.59
CA GLU A 62 16.62 -8.79 -2.30
C GLU A 62 15.65 -9.77 -1.64
N ILE A 63 16.15 -10.89 -1.15
CA ILE A 63 15.34 -11.86 -0.40
C ILE A 63 14.91 -11.26 0.93
N GLU A 64 15.83 -10.62 1.65
CA GLU A 64 15.55 -10.02 2.95
C GLU A 64 14.59 -8.83 2.85
N THR A 65 14.62 -8.06 1.78
CA THR A 65 13.60 -7.05 1.50
C THR A 65 12.20 -7.68 1.39
N GLY A 66 12.09 -8.79 0.68
CA GLY A 66 10.82 -9.52 0.59
C GLY A 66 10.37 -10.10 1.94
N ASN A 67 11.30 -10.68 2.71
CA ASN A 67 11.04 -11.21 4.05
C ASN A 67 10.56 -10.10 4.99
N GLN A 68 11.19 -8.93 4.96
CA GLN A 68 10.81 -7.79 5.80
C GLN A 68 9.38 -7.31 5.52
N ILE A 69 8.96 -7.31 4.26
CA ILE A 69 7.57 -7.00 3.89
C ILE A 69 6.62 -8.02 4.51
N VAL A 70 6.90 -9.32 4.36
CA VAL A 70 6.09 -10.40 4.91
C VAL A 70 6.01 -10.32 6.44
N ASP A 71 7.16 -10.12 7.11
CA ASP A 71 7.24 -9.98 8.56
C ASP A 71 6.42 -8.77 9.06
N THR A 72 6.47 -7.64 8.33
CA THR A 72 5.68 -6.44 8.66
C THR A 72 4.19 -6.71 8.57
N PHE A 73 3.73 -7.40 7.53
CA PHE A 73 2.32 -7.77 7.36
C PHE A 73 1.86 -8.73 8.45
N ALA A 74 2.66 -9.74 8.77
CA ALA A 74 2.36 -10.69 9.84
C ALA A 74 2.30 -10.00 11.22
N ALA A 75 3.30 -9.19 11.57
CA ALA A 75 3.39 -8.51 12.86
C ALA A 75 2.25 -7.50 13.08
N ARG A 76 1.77 -6.86 12.02
CA ARG A 76 0.68 -5.86 12.07
C ARG A 76 -0.69 -6.46 11.73
N HIS A 77 -0.79 -7.77 11.55
CA HIS A 77 -2.02 -8.49 11.18
C HIS A 77 -2.70 -7.90 9.93
N LEU A 78 -1.90 -7.53 8.93
CA LEU A 78 -2.38 -6.96 7.67
C LEU A 78 -2.72 -8.08 6.66
N ASN A 79 -3.86 -7.93 5.98
CA ASN A 79 -4.25 -8.85 4.92
C ASN A 79 -3.66 -8.40 3.57
N PRO A 80 -2.75 -9.16 2.94
CA PRO A 80 -2.14 -8.78 1.67
C PRO A 80 -3.10 -8.80 0.47
N ASP A 81 -4.26 -9.43 0.59
CA ASP A 81 -5.29 -9.40 -0.45
C ASP A 81 -6.13 -8.10 -0.40
N GLU A 82 -6.17 -7.44 0.76
CA GLU A 82 -6.86 -6.16 0.96
C GLU A 82 -5.91 -4.96 0.85
N ILE A 83 -4.66 -5.12 1.35
CA ILE A 83 -3.64 -4.07 1.38
C ILE A 83 -2.54 -4.49 0.41
N LYS A 84 -2.60 -3.96 -0.82
CA LYS A 84 -1.75 -4.40 -1.94
C LYS A 84 -0.55 -3.49 -2.19
N MET A 85 -0.10 -2.78 -1.16
CA MET A 85 1.02 -1.83 -1.24
C MET A 85 1.72 -1.66 0.11
N VAL A 86 3.01 -1.33 0.05
CA VAL A 86 3.85 -1.10 1.23
C VAL A 86 5.03 -0.21 0.86
N LEU A 87 5.51 0.57 1.80
CA LEU A 87 6.79 1.27 1.74
C LEU A 87 7.85 0.49 2.51
N VAL A 88 9.00 0.28 1.92
CA VAL A 88 10.17 -0.28 2.60
C VAL A 88 11.03 0.88 3.08
N ALA A 89 11.22 1.00 4.39
CA ALA A 89 11.95 2.11 5.01
C ALA A 89 13.35 2.27 4.43
N GLY A 90 13.71 3.50 4.06
CA GLY A 90 14.99 3.83 3.44
C GLY A 90 15.17 3.36 1.99
N HIS A 91 14.14 2.69 1.39
CA HIS A 91 14.26 2.11 0.05
C HIS A 91 13.19 2.66 -0.90
N GLY A 92 11.98 2.15 -0.85
CA GLY A 92 10.92 2.57 -1.77
C GLY A 92 9.66 1.73 -1.68
N PRO A 93 8.68 2.00 -2.59
CA PRO A 93 7.40 1.31 -2.61
C PRO A 93 7.46 -0.05 -3.30
N PHE A 94 6.64 -0.97 -2.79
CA PHE A 94 6.27 -2.23 -3.42
C PHE A 94 4.76 -2.34 -3.50
N THR A 95 4.26 -2.79 -4.64
CA THR A 95 2.83 -3.05 -4.87
C THR A 95 2.63 -4.40 -5.55
N TRP A 96 1.46 -4.98 -5.39
CA TRP A 96 1.09 -6.22 -6.04
C TRP A 96 -0.39 -6.24 -6.42
N GLY A 97 -0.78 -7.23 -7.19
CA GLY A 97 -2.15 -7.49 -7.61
C GLY A 97 -2.27 -8.86 -8.24
N GLY A 98 -3.47 -9.28 -8.62
CA GLY A 98 -3.73 -10.55 -9.31
C GLY A 98 -3.08 -10.64 -10.71
N SER A 99 -2.56 -9.52 -11.22
CA SER A 99 -1.83 -9.43 -12.48
C SER A 99 -0.77 -8.32 -12.44
N GLY A 100 0.15 -8.32 -13.40
CA GLY A 100 1.13 -7.23 -13.55
C GLY A 100 0.48 -5.88 -13.82
N ALA A 101 -0.62 -5.84 -14.58
CA ALA A 101 -1.39 -4.63 -14.84
C ALA A 101 -2.01 -4.06 -13.54
N GLU A 102 -2.65 -4.90 -12.73
CA GLU A 102 -3.20 -4.48 -11.44
C GLU A 102 -2.10 -4.00 -10.48
N ALA A 103 -0.95 -4.68 -10.47
CA ALA A 103 0.19 -4.25 -9.66
C ALA A 103 0.71 -2.86 -10.07
N LEU A 104 0.70 -2.56 -11.38
CA LEU A 104 1.08 -1.25 -11.92
C LEU A 104 0.04 -0.17 -11.55
N ASP A 105 -1.26 -0.45 -11.71
CA ASP A 105 -2.33 0.46 -11.30
C ASP A 105 -2.21 0.82 -9.81
N ASN A 106 -1.87 -0.18 -8.97
CA ASN A 106 -1.61 0.04 -7.55
C ASN A 106 -0.36 0.88 -7.29
N ALA A 107 0.68 0.79 -8.14
CA ALA A 107 1.88 1.62 -8.01
C ALA A 107 1.59 3.10 -8.36
N GLU A 108 0.83 3.35 -9.41
CA GLU A 108 0.38 4.70 -9.78
C GLU A 108 -0.51 5.31 -8.68
N LEU A 109 -1.46 4.52 -8.16
CA LEU A 109 -2.31 4.94 -7.06
C LEU A 109 -1.48 5.26 -5.81
N LEU A 110 -0.52 4.41 -5.44
CA LEU A 110 0.36 4.63 -4.28
C LEU A 110 1.11 5.94 -4.38
N GLU A 111 1.70 6.25 -5.54
CA GLU A 111 2.41 7.52 -5.76
C GLU A 111 1.49 8.72 -5.55
N GLU A 112 0.27 8.68 -6.11
CA GLU A 112 -0.68 9.79 -5.96
C GLU A 112 -1.21 9.93 -4.53
N LEU A 113 -1.46 8.82 -3.81
CA LEU A 113 -1.84 8.87 -2.39
C LEU A 113 -0.72 9.46 -1.52
N CYS A 114 0.53 9.09 -1.78
CA CYS A 114 1.71 9.66 -1.11
C CYS A 114 1.82 11.16 -1.37
N ARG A 115 1.62 11.59 -2.62
CA ARG A 115 1.64 12.99 -3.02
C ARG A 115 0.54 13.80 -2.33
N MET A 116 -0.72 13.30 -2.35
CA MET A 116 -1.83 13.95 -1.68
C MET A 116 -1.60 14.07 -0.17
N ALA A 117 -1.10 13.01 0.47
CA ALA A 117 -0.79 13.03 1.90
C ALA A 117 0.30 14.06 2.23
N TYR A 118 1.37 14.12 1.43
CA TYR A 118 2.42 15.13 1.58
C TYR A 118 1.87 16.56 1.48
N LEU A 119 1.06 16.83 0.45
CA LEU A 119 0.45 18.16 0.28
C LEU A 119 -0.51 18.49 1.43
N THR A 120 -1.25 17.50 1.95
CA THR A 120 -2.12 17.69 3.11
C THR A 120 -1.32 18.09 4.34
N GLU A 121 -0.19 17.43 4.61
CA GLU A 121 0.69 17.79 5.73
C GLU A 121 1.36 19.15 5.55
N MET A 122 1.67 19.53 4.31
CA MET A 122 2.20 20.88 4.03
C MET A 122 1.16 21.98 4.27
N LEU A 123 -0.11 21.73 3.90
CA LEU A 123 -1.20 22.69 4.10
C LEU A 123 -1.67 22.75 5.56
N HIS A 124 -1.66 21.63 6.25
CA HIS A 124 -2.09 21.50 7.64
C HIS A 124 -1.20 20.47 8.37
N PRO A 125 -0.06 20.90 8.95
CA PRO A 125 0.78 20.00 9.74
C PRO A 125 -0.01 19.38 10.90
N GLY A 126 0.03 18.05 11.02
CA GLY A 126 -0.75 17.31 12.01
C GLY A 126 -2.25 17.21 11.69
N ALA A 127 -2.63 17.34 10.41
CA ALA A 127 -4.01 17.12 9.97
C ALA A 127 -4.58 15.81 10.56
N PRO A 128 -5.82 15.81 11.07
CA PRO A 128 -6.44 14.59 11.56
C PRO A 128 -6.73 13.63 10.41
N GLY A 129 -6.60 12.33 10.67
CA GLY A 129 -7.02 11.30 9.72
C GLY A 129 -8.53 11.38 9.42
N LEU A 130 -8.92 10.74 8.32
CA LEU A 130 -10.31 10.69 7.90
C LEU A 130 -11.18 10.02 8.98
N LYS A 131 -12.39 10.52 9.20
CA LYS A 131 -13.33 9.94 10.17
C LYS A 131 -13.63 8.48 9.84
N ALA A 132 -13.56 7.60 10.85
CA ALA A 132 -13.76 6.16 10.68
C ALA A 132 -15.09 5.79 10.00
N SER A 133 -16.17 6.54 10.24
CA SER A 133 -17.45 6.34 9.55
C SER A 133 -17.37 6.59 8.05
N LEU A 134 -16.57 7.59 7.63
CA LEU A 134 -16.37 7.94 6.24
C LEU A 134 -15.43 6.94 5.55
N VAL A 135 -14.37 6.49 6.24
CA VAL A 135 -13.51 5.38 5.79
C VAL A 135 -14.34 4.15 5.48
N ARG A 136 -15.13 3.69 6.47
CA ARG A 136 -15.99 2.51 6.31
C ARG A 136 -16.98 2.67 5.16
N ARG A 137 -17.62 3.82 5.00
CA ARG A 137 -18.59 4.09 3.93
C ARG A 137 -17.92 3.94 2.55
N HIS A 138 -16.74 4.55 2.36
CA HIS A 138 -16.03 4.53 1.09
C HIS A 138 -15.46 3.15 0.78
N TYR A 139 -14.86 2.49 1.75
CA TYR A 139 -14.33 1.15 1.58
C TYR A 139 -15.42 0.14 1.21
N LEU A 140 -16.54 0.11 1.97
CA LEU A 140 -17.60 -0.87 1.74
C LEU A 140 -18.36 -0.68 0.43
N ARG A 141 -18.46 0.54 -0.11
CA ARG A 141 -19.10 0.74 -1.42
C ARG A 141 -18.35 0.08 -2.58
N LYS A 142 -17.04 -0.20 -2.42
CA LYS A 142 -16.21 -0.88 -3.43
C LYS A 142 -15.91 -2.33 -3.08
N HIS A 143 -15.74 -2.66 -1.80
CA HIS A 143 -15.24 -3.95 -1.33
C HIS A 143 -16.25 -4.73 -0.47
N GLY A 144 -17.37 -4.13 -0.08
CA GLY A 144 -18.39 -4.78 0.73
C GLY A 144 -19.26 -5.76 -0.06
N ALA A 145 -20.02 -6.61 0.64
CA ALA A 145 -20.97 -7.56 0.06
C ALA A 145 -22.05 -6.90 -0.84
N GLY A 146 -22.34 -5.60 -0.64
CA GLY A 146 -23.24 -4.79 -1.45
C GLY A 146 -22.53 -3.74 -2.30
N ALA A 147 -21.30 -4.03 -2.76
CA ALA A 147 -20.52 -3.08 -3.56
C ALA A 147 -21.27 -2.65 -4.84
N TYR A 148 -21.33 -1.34 -5.06
CA TYR A 148 -22.09 -0.74 -6.18
C TYR A 148 -21.30 0.31 -6.94
N TYR A 149 -20.08 0.64 -6.50
CA TYR A 149 -19.25 1.69 -7.10
C TYR A 149 -17.94 1.11 -7.61
N GLY A 150 -17.58 1.43 -8.87
CA GLY A 150 -16.30 0.98 -9.46
C GLY A 150 -16.26 -0.51 -9.78
N GLN A 151 -17.41 -1.20 -9.79
CA GLN A 151 -17.47 -2.60 -10.21
C GLN A 151 -17.24 -2.69 -11.72
N LYS A 152 -16.44 -3.68 -12.17
CA LYS A 152 -16.34 -3.99 -13.58
C LYS A 152 -17.73 -4.48 -14.02
N THR A 153 -18.36 -3.80 -14.96
CA THR A 153 -19.52 -4.33 -15.68
C THR A 153 -19.03 -5.62 -16.36
N GLY A 154 -19.68 -6.74 -16.07
CA GLY A 154 -19.38 -7.99 -16.74
C GLY A 154 -19.51 -7.82 -18.27
N PRO A 155 -18.95 -8.74 -19.09
CA PRO A 155 -19.09 -8.64 -20.52
C PRO A 155 -20.58 -8.56 -20.84
N GLU A 156 -20.98 -7.48 -21.51
CA GLU A 156 -22.28 -7.41 -22.17
C GLU A 156 -22.31 -8.58 -23.14
N GLY A 157 -23.22 -9.52 -22.89
CA GLY A 157 -23.44 -10.71 -23.73
C GLY A 157 -24.01 -10.37 -25.09
#